data_f0ff93151de9e5f045f42b583ea9bd40
#
_entry.id   f0ff93151de9e5f045f42b583ea9bd40
#
_cell.length_a   1.000
_cell.length_b   1.000
_cell.length_c   1.000
_cell.angle_alpha   90.00
_cell.angle_beta   90.00
_cell.angle_gamma   90.00
#
_symmetry.space_group_name_H-M   'P 1'
#
loop_
_entity.id
_entity.type
_entity.pdbx_description
1 polymer ?
#
loop_
_entity_poly.entity_id
_entity_poly.type
_entity_poly.pdbx_seq_one_letter_code
_entity_poly.pdbx_strand_id
1 'polypeptide(L)'
;MKLKDNFITHMSNGEQILVDVCGEFSGLIRNNESAARIVDCLKTETSVSKIVKQLSLEYEASNEELESAVKTVIDKLRSVGAIDE
;
A
#
# COMPACT_ATOMS: atom_id res chain seq x y z
N MET A 1 -7.85 8.51 -3.35
CA MET A 1 -7.83 7.04 -3.50
C MET A 1 -7.60 6.36 -2.17
N LYS A 2 -8.08 5.16 -2.05
CA LYS A 2 -7.87 4.33 -0.85
C LYS A 2 -7.93 2.85 -1.22
N LEU A 3 -7.51 2.00 -0.30
CA LEU A 3 -7.66 0.56 -0.44
C LEU A 3 -9.14 0.20 -0.40
N LYS A 4 -9.58 -0.72 -1.25
CA LYS A 4 -10.97 -1.20 -1.21
C LYS A 4 -11.24 -1.93 0.09
N ASP A 5 -12.46 -1.84 0.58
CA ASP A 5 -12.86 -2.40 1.88
C ASP A 5 -12.74 -3.92 1.97
N ASN A 6 -12.80 -4.61 0.84
CA ASN A 6 -12.65 -6.07 0.80
C ASN A 6 -11.20 -6.55 0.86
N PHE A 7 -10.23 -5.64 0.81
CA PHE A 7 -8.82 -5.97 1.02
C PHE A 7 -8.45 -5.66 2.45
N ILE A 8 -7.98 -6.68 3.17
CA ILE A 8 -7.55 -6.53 4.56
C ILE A 8 -6.10 -6.92 4.72
N THR A 9 -5.46 -6.40 5.75
CA THR A 9 -4.07 -6.67 6.05
C THR A 9 -3.94 -7.51 7.32
N HIS A 10 -2.89 -8.32 7.35
CA HIS A 10 -2.57 -9.17 8.47
C HIS A 10 -1.05 -9.22 8.62
N MET A 11 -0.55 -9.08 9.84
CA MET A 11 0.89 -9.19 10.10
C MET A 11 1.25 -10.63 10.43
N SER A 12 2.27 -11.13 9.76
CA SER A 12 2.76 -12.49 9.97
C SER A 12 4.29 -12.51 9.84
N ASN A 13 4.98 -12.88 10.89
CA ASN A 13 6.45 -13.00 10.90
C ASN A 13 7.18 -11.75 10.38
N GLY A 14 6.68 -10.57 10.76
CA GLY A 14 7.29 -9.30 10.37
C GLY A 14 6.94 -8.83 8.97
N GLU A 15 6.10 -9.58 8.24
CA GLU A 15 5.60 -9.18 6.92
C GLU A 15 4.11 -8.85 7.00
N GLN A 16 3.71 -7.87 6.20
CA GLN A 16 2.28 -7.59 6.03
C GLN A 16 1.75 -8.47 4.90
N ILE A 17 0.66 -9.16 5.17
CA ILE A 17 -0.06 -9.94 4.16
C ILE A 17 -1.34 -9.19 3.82
N LEU A 18 -1.57 -8.98 2.53
CA LEU A 18 -2.77 -8.34 2.02
C LEU A 18 -3.63 -9.41 1.33
N VAL A 19 -4.87 -9.53 1.73
CA VAL A 19 -5.80 -10.53 1.17
C VAL A 19 -7.12 -9.89 0.78
N ASP A 20 -7.75 -10.46 -0.25
CA ASP A 20 -9.10 -10.10 -0.66
C ASP A 20 -10.10 -11.07 -0.03
N VAL A 21 -10.86 -10.59 0.94
CA VAL A 21 -11.83 -11.43 1.66
C VAL A 21 -13.08 -11.75 0.85
N CYS A 22 -13.28 -11.08 -0.28
CA CYS A 22 -14.39 -11.38 -1.19
C CYS A 22 -14.03 -12.43 -2.24
N GLY A 23 -12.76 -12.81 -2.33
CA GLY A 23 -12.31 -13.89 -3.22
C GLY A 23 -12.20 -13.54 -4.69
N GLU A 24 -12.32 -12.28 -5.07
CA GLU A 24 -12.15 -11.85 -6.46
C GLU A 24 -10.69 -11.97 -6.92
N PHE A 25 -9.77 -11.75 -5.97
CA PHE A 25 -8.35 -11.99 -6.16
C PHE A 25 -7.97 -13.17 -5.26
N SER A 26 -7.65 -14.30 -5.86
CA SER A 26 -7.43 -15.56 -5.12
C SER A 26 -6.05 -15.69 -4.48
N GLY A 27 -5.14 -14.77 -4.77
CA GLY A 27 -3.79 -14.80 -4.21
C GLY A 27 -3.68 -13.97 -2.92
N LEU A 28 -2.44 -13.80 -2.49
CA LEU A 28 -2.12 -12.88 -1.41
C LEU A 28 -0.90 -12.06 -1.82
N ILE A 29 -0.76 -10.88 -1.24
CA ILE A 29 0.37 -10.00 -1.50
C ILE A 29 1.16 -9.88 -0.21
N ARG A 30 2.47 -10.11 -0.30
CA ARG A 30 3.38 -9.93 0.82
C ARG A 30 4.08 -8.58 0.68
N ASN A 31 3.99 -7.78 1.71
CA ASN A 31 4.60 -6.45 1.73
C ASN A 31 5.73 -6.41 2.75
N ASN A 32 6.90 -5.91 2.33
CA ASN A 32 7.98 -5.61 3.25
C ASN A 32 7.58 -4.38 4.09
N GLU A 33 8.44 -3.97 5.02
CA GLU A 33 8.13 -2.88 5.94
C GLU A 33 7.74 -1.58 5.23
N SER A 34 8.51 -1.17 4.23
CA SER A 34 8.22 0.08 3.52
C SER A 34 6.95 0.01 2.69
N ALA A 35 6.71 -1.10 2.01
CA ALA A 35 5.46 -1.31 1.27
C ALA A 35 4.27 -1.36 2.23
N ALA A 36 4.42 -1.99 3.39
CA ALA A 36 3.37 -2.05 4.41
C ALA A 36 2.99 -0.65 4.90
N ARG A 37 3.96 0.24 5.07
CA ARG A 37 3.67 1.63 5.47
C ARG A 37 2.85 2.35 4.42
N ILE A 38 3.14 2.12 3.14
CA ILE A 38 2.37 2.71 2.05
C ILE A 38 0.92 2.18 2.07
N VAL A 39 0.76 0.88 2.22
CA VAL A 39 -0.57 0.26 2.32
C VAL A 39 -1.34 0.80 3.52
N ASP A 40 -0.67 0.99 4.66
CA ASP A 40 -1.30 1.56 5.86
C ASP A 40 -1.84 2.98 5.59
N CYS A 41 -1.11 3.78 4.83
CA CYS A 41 -1.59 5.11 4.42
C CYS A 41 -2.85 5.03 3.56
N LEU A 42 -3.01 3.96 2.79
CA LEU A 42 -4.15 3.75 1.90
C LEU A 42 -5.39 3.22 2.61
N LYS A 43 -5.33 2.95 3.90
CA LYS A 43 -6.51 2.52 4.68
C LYS A 43 -7.54 3.63 4.85
N THR A 44 -7.12 4.87 4.66
CA THR A 44 -8.01 6.05 4.62
C THR A 44 -7.79 6.78 3.32
N GLU A 45 -8.73 7.65 2.95
CA GLU A 45 -8.62 8.43 1.72
C GLU A 45 -7.34 9.25 1.70
N THR A 46 -6.56 9.14 0.63
CA THR A 46 -5.26 9.79 0.52
C THR A 46 -4.88 10.02 -0.94
N SER A 47 -3.65 10.46 -1.17
CA SER A 47 -3.08 10.67 -2.49
C SER A 47 -1.59 10.35 -2.47
N VAL A 48 -0.99 10.20 -3.64
CA VAL A 48 0.47 9.96 -3.75
C VAL A 48 1.24 11.05 -3.01
N SER A 49 0.91 12.32 -3.21
CA SER A 49 1.62 13.42 -2.58
C SER A 49 1.50 13.41 -1.06
N LYS A 50 0.33 13.05 -0.53
CA LYS A 50 0.13 12.95 0.91
C LYS A 50 0.91 11.79 1.51
N ILE A 51 0.96 10.66 0.81
CA ILE A 51 1.73 9.49 1.25
C ILE A 51 3.23 9.82 1.26
N VAL A 52 3.73 10.43 0.20
CA VAL A 52 5.14 10.84 0.11
C VAL A 52 5.48 11.79 1.26
N LYS A 53 4.63 12.75 1.53
CA LYS A 53 4.84 13.71 2.63
C LYS A 53 4.90 12.98 3.97
N GLN A 54 4.01 12.03 4.22
CA GLN A 54 4.01 11.25 5.46
C GLN A 54 5.29 10.41 5.58
N LEU A 55 5.69 9.73 4.50
CA LEU A 55 6.89 8.90 4.52
C LEU A 55 8.16 9.74 4.68
N SER A 56 8.19 10.96 4.19
CA SER A 56 9.34 11.84 4.32
C SER A 56 9.65 12.19 5.78
N LEU A 57 8.67 12.05 6.67
CA LEU A 57 8.84 12.25 8.10
C LEU A 57 9.45 11.01 8.78
N GLU A 58 9.38 9.86 8.12
CA GLU A 58 9.78 8.58 8.69
C GLU A 58 11.07 8.01 8.08
N TYR A 59 11.38 8.37 6.85
CA TYR A 59 12.51 7.81 6.10
C TYR A 59 13.43 8.90 5.57
N GLU A 60 14.73 8.63 5.61
CA GLU A 60 15.74 9.50 5.01
C GLU A 60 15.92 9.14 3.53
N ALA A 61 15.00 9.62 2.71
CA ALA A 61 15.05 9.41 1.27
C ALA A 61 14.57 10.67 0.56
N SER A 62 14.99 10.84 -0.69
CA SER A 62 14.54 11.99 -1.49
C SER A 62 13.04 11.84 -1.82
N ASN A 63 12.38 12.94 -2.09
CA ASN A 63 10.99 12.92 -2.52
C ASN A 63 10.81 12.10 -3.80
N GLU A 64 11.79 12.13 -4.70
CA GLU A 64 11.75 11.36 -5.94
C GLU A 64 11.79 9.86 -5.67
N GLU A 65 12.64 9.42 -4.73
CA GLU A 65 12.74 8.02 -4.33
C GLU A 65 11.44 7.55 -3.67
N LEU A 66 10.88 8.37 -2.78
CA LEU A 66 9.63 8.05 -2.10
C LEU A 66 8.46 7.99 -3.08
N GLU A 67 8.39 8.94 -4.00
CA GLU A 67 7.34 8.97 -5.03
C GLU A 67 7.40 7.73 -5.91
N SER A 68 8.60 7.33 -6.34
CA SER A 68 8.79 6.12 -7.14
C SER A 68 8.33 4.87 -6.39
N ALA A 69 8.71 4.75 -5.12
CA ALA A 69 8.31 3.62 -4.27
C ALA A 69 6.80 3.57 -4.09
N VAL A 70 6.17 4.70 -3.81
CA VAL A 70 4.72 4.80 -3.62
C VAL A 70 3.98 4.41 -4.90
N LYS A 71 4.41 4.94 -6.05
CA LYS A 71 3.78 4.61 -7.34
C LYS A 71 3.90 3.14 -7.68
N THR A 72 5.04 2.52 -7.39
CA THR A 72 5.26 1.09 -7.63
C THR A 72 4.27 0.24 -6.83
N VAL A 73 4.08 0.56 -5.55
CA VAL A 73 3.12 -0.16 -4.71
C VAL A 73 1.69 0.05 -5.20
N ILE A 74 1.32 1.28 -5.51
CA ILE A 74 -0.03 1.61 -6.00
C ILE A 74 -0.33 0.90 -7.32
N ASP A 75 0.62 0.87 -8.25
CA ASP A 75 0.44 0.19 -9.54
C ASP A 75 0.21 -1.31 -9.34
N LYS A 76 0.95 -1.92 -8.42
CA LYS A 76 0.74 -3.33 -8.07
C LYS A 76 -0.65 -3.55 -7.49
N LEU A 77 -1.08 -2.70 -6.58
CA LEU A 77 -2.41 -2.80 -5.98
C LEU A 77 -3.52 -2.58 -7.02
N ARG A 78 -3.33 -1.65 -7.95
CA ARG A 78 -4.28 -1.45 -9.06
C ARG A 78 -4.39 -2.70 -9.92
N SER A 79 -3.28 -3.37 -10.19
CA SER A 79 -3.26 -4.55 -11.06
C SER A 79 -4.08 -5.71 -10.49
N VAL A 80 -4.28 -5.75 -9.18
CA VAL A 80 -5.10 -6.78 -8.54
C VAL A 80 -6.48 -6.25 -8.12
N GLY A 81 -6.81 -5.02 -8.52
CA GLY A 81 -8.10 -4.43 -8.24
C GLY A 81 -8.30 -3.97 -6.79
N ALA A 82 -7.22 -3.65 -6.09
CA ALA A 82 -7.28 -3.31 -4.67
C ALA A 82 -7.50 -1.82 -4.38
N ILE A 83 -7.42 -0.96 -5.39
CA ILE A 83 -7.53 0.49 -5.21
C ILE A 83 -8.91 0.99 -5.60
N ASP A 84 -9.50 1.77 -4.70
CA ASP A 84 -10.74 2.50 -4.89
C ASP A 84 -10.38 3.95 -5.18
N GLU A 85 -10.69 4.41 -6.38
CA GLU A 85 -10.32 5.77 -6.84
C GLU A 85 -11.50 6.72 -6.96
#